data_a3a3af53caf2af642ac40cdae59d13da
#
_entry.id   a3a3af53caf2af642ac40cdae59d13da
#
_cell.length_a   1.000
_cell.length_b   1.000
_cell.length_c   1.000
_cell.angle_alpha   90.00
_cell.angle_beta   90.00
_cell.angle_gamma   90.00
#
_symmetry.space_group_name_H-M   'P 1'
#
loop_
_entity.id
_entity.type
_entity.pdbx_description
1 polymer ?
#
loop_
_entity_poly.entity_id
_entity_poly.type
_entity_poly.pdbx_seq_one_letter_code
_entity_poly.pdbx_strand_id
1 'polypeptide(L)'
;MKKLFLSAFVLIAAVISLSAQTVDEVINKYVQAIGGVEKWSKVQSLKVEGQIEVQGLAIPFTMQAVHMKGMRVDAEFQGSKIIDITTPNKGWSQNPLMGKTSLEEITEDELKSKLDELDVQDEFVNYKEKGSTVEYLGKEEEEGASYHKVKLTTKNGNEKTYYFDLNTYLIYKEETTIKQQGQEIKQAVKYLDYQTLENGIKMPFKSDMGMMMMVSKKVTINPTIDEAIFSGK
;
A
#
# COMPACT_ATOMS: atom_id res chain seq x y z
N MET A 1 33.05 38.11 3.14
CA MET A 1 32.46 36.90 3.75
C MET A 1 30.92 36.85 3.68
N LYS A 2 30.19 37.93 3.90
CA LYS A 2 28.70 37.95 3.84
C LYS A 2 28.09 37.57 2.50
N LYS A 3 28.74 37.86 1.37
CA LYS A 3 28.23 37.57 0.01
C LYS A 3 28.36 36.07 -0.38
N LEU A 4 29.34 35.35 0.17
CA LEU A 4 29.50 33.91 -0.07
C LEU A 4 28.41 33.06 0.63
N PHE A 5 27.96 33.49 1.83
CA PHE A 5 26.89 32.81 2.55
C PHE A 5 25.53 32.94 1.86
N LEU A 6 25.26 34.07 1.23
CA LEU A 6 24.00 34.32 0.51
C LEU A 6 23.90 33.46 -0.75
N SER A 7 25.01 33.27 -1.48
CA SER A 7 25.06 32.42 -2.69
C SER A 7 24.86 30.93 -2.36
N ALA A 8 25.42 30.44 -1.25
CA ALA A 8 25.23 29.05 -0.82
C ALA A 8 23.78 28.76 -0.41
N PHE A 9 23.11 29.71 0.23
CA PHE A 9 21.71 29.55 0.64
C PHE A 9 20.74 29.53 -0.54
N VAL A 10 20.98 30.34 -1.59
CA VAL A 10 20.21 30.36 -2.82
C VAL A 10 20.39 29.06 -3.62
N LEU A 11 21.61 28.50 -3.67
CA LEU A 11 21.88 27.22 -4.35
C LEU A 11 21.17 26.05 -3.66
N ILE A 12 21.16 26.00 -2.33
CA ILE A 12 20.49 24.95 -1.57
C ILE A 12 18.96 25.01 -1.80
N ALA A 13 18.37 26.21 -1.78
CA ALA A 13 16.95 26.41 -2.02
C ALA A 13 16.54 25.97 -3.46
N ALA A 14 17.40 26.21 -4.47
CA ALA A 14 17.15 25.81 -5.85
C ALA A 14 17.18 24.29 -6.03
N VAL A 15 18.08 23.57 -5.36
CA VAL A 15 18.16 22.10 -5.41
C VAL A 15 16.94 21.45 -4.76
N ILE A 16 16.48 21.97 -3.61
CA ILE A 16 15.29 21.47 -2.93
C ILE A 16 14.04 21.65 -3.80
N SER A 17 13.90 22.82 -4.44
CA SER A 17 12.75 23.11 -5.33
C SER A 17 12.73 22.19 -6.56
N LEU A 18 13.88 21.88 -7.15
CA LEU A 18 13.98 21.01 -8.32
C LEU A 18 13.63 19.55 -7.95
N SER A 19 14.05 19.07 -6.79
CA SER A 19 13.74 17.73 -6.31
C SER A 19 12.25 17.57 -5.97
N ALA A 20 11.63 18.57 -5.36
CA ALA A 20 10.21 18.58 -5.07
C ALA A 20 9.36 18.57 -6.35
N GLN A 21 9.73 19.35 -7.36
CA GLN A 21 9.06 19.36 -8.66
C GLN A 21 9.17 18.00 -9.36
N THR A 22 10.31 17.31 -9.25
CA THR A 22 10.51 15.99 -9.84
C THR A 22 9.62 14.94 -9.16
N VAL A 23 9.50 14.93 -7.84
CA VAL A 23 8.68 13.93 -7.13
C VAL A 23 7.19 14.11 -7.40
N ASP A 24 6.70 15.35 -7.41
CA ASP A 24 5.30 15.64 -7.75
C ASP A 24 4.97 15.21 -9.19
N GLU A 25 5.92 15.39 -10.13
CA GLU A 25 5.75 14.94 -11.53
C GLU A 25 5.60 13.41 -11.60
N VAL A 26 6.46 12.65 -10.91
CA VAL A 26 6.39 11.18 -10.88
C VAL A 26 5.05 10.72 -10.32
N ILE A 27 4.63 11.29 -9.17
CA ILE A 27 3.37 10.93 -8.54
C ILE A 27 2.17 11.28 -9.41
N ASN A 28 2.16 12.47 -10.02
CA ASN A 28 1.06 12.88 -10.90
C ASN A 28 0.92 11.93 -12.11
N LYS A 29 2.04 11.53 -12.72
CA LYS A 29 2.03 10.57 -13.83
C LYS A 29 1.55 9.18 -13.39
N TYR A 30 1.98 8.72 -12.20
CA TYR A 30 1.47 7.49 -11.61
C TYR A 30 -0.04 7.55 -11.40
N VAL A 31 -0.54 8.58 -10.73
CA VAL A 31 -1.98 8.74 -10.46
C VAL A 31 -2.79 8.78 -11.76
N GLN A 32 -2.27 9.43 -12.81
CA GLN A 32 -2.88 9.40 -14.14
C GLN A 32 -2.88 7.97 -14.73
N ALA A 33 -1.75 7.25 -14.62
CA ALA A 33 -1.59 5.90 -15.16
C ALA A 33 -2.54 4.89 -14.51
N ILE A 34 -2.89 5.08 -13.23
CA ILE A 34 -3.83 4.20 -12.51
C ILE A 34 -5.31 4.63 -12.66
N GLY A 35 -5.63 5.66 -13.44
CA GLY A 35 -7.01 6.06 -13.76
C GLY A 35 -7.41 7.46 -13.29
N GLY A 36 -6.55 8.17 -12.58
CA GLY A 36 -6.72 9.56 -12.20
C GLY A 36 -7.47 9.79 -10.89
N VAL A 37 -7.23 10.97 -10.31
CA VAL A 37 -7.79 11.39 -9.00
C VAL A 37 -9.32 11.26 -8.98
N GLU A 38 -10.00 11.70 -10.04
CA GLU A 38 -11.47 11.76 -10.07
C GLU A 38 -12.13 10.38 -9.85
N LYS A 39 -11.56 9.31 -10.41
CA LYS A 39 -12.09 7.95 -10.27
C LYS A 39 -11.78 7.38 -8.90
N TRP A 40 -10.52 7.52 -8.45
CA TRP A 40 -10.09 7.00 -7.17
C TRP A 40 -10.77 7.68 -5.98
N SER A 41 -10.99 9.00 -6.02
CA SER A 41 -11.70 9.73 -4.95
C SER A 41 -13.17 9.30 -4.78
N LYS A 42 -13.74 8.61 -5.76
CA LYS A 42 -15.11 8.06 -5.69
C LYS A 42 -15.15 6.64 -5.11
N VAL A 43 -14.00 6.02 -4.85
CA VAL A 43 -13.93 4.68 -4.23
C VAL A 43 -14.27 4.81 -2.76
N GLN A 44 -15.37 4.19 -2.34
CA GLN A 44 -15.84 4.18 -0.96
C GLN A 44 -15.76 2.78 -0.33
N SER A 45 -15.79 1.75 -1.15
CA SER A 45 -15.63 0.37 -0.71
C SER A 45 -14.96 -0.48 -1.78
N LEU A 46 -14.35 -1.56 -1.35
CA LEU A 46 -13.61 -2.48 -2.19
C LEU A 46 -13.88 -3.91 -1.74
N LYS A 47 -14.13 -4.80 -2.68
CA LYS A 47 -14.10 -6.25 -2.46
C LYS A 47 -13.15 -6.89 -3.44
N VAL A 48 -12.22 -7.68 -2.91
CA VAL A 48 -11.28 -8.49 -3.71
C VAL A 48 -11.48 -9.95 -3.37
N GLU A 49 -11.66 -10.77 -4.38
CA GLU A 49 -11.73 -12.22 -4.29
C GLU A 49 -10.54 -12.80 -5.06
N GLY A 50 -9.79 -13.70 -4.45
CA GLY A 50 -8.56 -14.20 -5.04
C GLY A 50 -8.01 -15.43 -4.34
N GLN A 51 -6.72 -15.66 -4.51
CA GLN A 51 -6.00 -16.73 -3.82
C GLN A 51 -4.62 -16.26 -3.37
N ILE A 52 -4.17 -16.80 -2.25
CA ILE A 52 -2.80 -16.71 -1.78
C ILE A 52 -2.09 -17.97 -2.24
N GLU A 53 -1.06 -17.84 -3.05
CA GLU A 53 -0.21 -18.94 -3.50
C GLU A 53 1.03 -19.01 -2.61
N VAL A 54 1.23 -20.12 -1.94
CA VAL A 54 2.36 -20.39 -1.06
C VAL A 54 2.77 -21.84 -1.15
N GLN A 55 4.05 -22.11 -1.48
CA GLN A 55 4.61 -23.46 -1.56
C GLN A 55 3.78 -24.43 -2.42
N GLY A 56 3.23 -23.96 -3.54
CA GLY A 56 2.40 -24.75 -4.45
C GLY A 56 0.94 -24.95 -4.01
N LEU A 57 0.55 -24.37 -2.88
CA LEU A 57 -0.82 -24.34 -2.39
C LEU A 57 -1.51 -23.06 -2.86
N ALA A 58 -2.81 -23.14 -3.17
CA ALA A 58 -3.66 -22.00 -3.48
C ALA A 58 -4.75 -21.89 -2.42
N ILE A 59 -4.68 -20.86 -1.57
CA ILE A 59 -5.60 -20.62 -0.46
C ILE A 59 -6.56 -19.52 -0.89
N PRO A 60 -7.85 -19.78 -1.09
CA PRO A 60 -8.82 -18.75 -1.44
C PRO A 60 -8.91 -17.69 -0.33
N PHE A 61 -9.03 -16.42 -0.74
CA PHE A 61 -9.30 -15.32 0.19
C PHE A 61 -10.37 -14.39 -0.34
N THR A 62 -10.99 -13.68 0.58
CA THR A 62 -11.84 -12.52 0.31
C THR A 62 -11.38 -11.36 1.17
N MET A 63 -11.11 -10.21 0.58
CA MET A 63 -10.90 -8.94 1.27
C MET A 63 -12.11 -8.05 1.03
N GLN A 64 -12.61 -7.41 2.08
CA GLN A 64 -13.67 -6.41 2.05
C GLN A 64 -13.24 -5.19 2.84
N ALA A 65 -13.35 -4.01 2.24
CA ALA A 65 -12.97 -2.76 2.90
C ALA A 65 -13.96 -1.64 2.61
N VAL A 66 -14.20 -0.80 3.62
CA VAL A 66 -14.94 0.46 3.52
C VAL A 66 -13.98 1.57 3.91
N HIS A 67 -13.84 2.56 3.01
CA HIS A 67 -12.87 3.65 3.12
C HIS A 67 -12.88 4.27 4.51
N MET A 68 -11.72 4.24 5.17
CA MET A 68 -11.49 4.78 6.52
C MET A 68 -12.39 4.23 7.64
N LYS A 69 -13.14 3.15 7.40
CA LYS A 69 -14.03 2.55 8.41
C LYS A 69 -13.60 1.16 8.84
N GLY A 70 -13.18 0.33 7.90
CA GLY A 70 -12.73 -1.02 8.24
C GLY A 70 -12.27 -1.80 7.02
N MET A 71 -11.43 -2.77 7.30
CA MET A 71 -11.00 -3.79 6.36
C MET A 71 -11.07 -5.15 7.04
N ARG A 72 -11.50 -6.16 6.30
CA ARG A 72 -11.53 -7.56 6.72
C ARG A 72 -11.00 -8.44 5.61
N VAL A 73 -10.11 -9.34 5.98
CA VAL A 73 -9.61 -10.42 5.13
C VAL A 73 -10.01 -11.74 5.75
N ASP A 74 -10.64 -12.59 4.96
CA ASP A 74 -10.99 -13.96 5.30
C ASP A 74 -10.31 -14.92 4.35
N ALA A 75 -9.64 -15.94 4.88
CA ALA A 75 -9.13 -17.08 4.14
C ALA A 75 -9.36 -18.36 4.96
N GLU A 76 -9.29 -19.51 4.30
CA GLU A 76 -9.41 -20.81 4.98
C GLU A 76 -8.35 -21.77 4.44
N PHE A 77 -7.59 -22.36 5.34
CA PHE A 77 -6.59 -23.36 4.99
C PHE A 77 -6.77 -24.63 5.82
N GLN A 78 -7.05 -25.76 5.16
CA GLN A 78 -7.25 -27.07 5.79
C GLN A 78 -8.31 -27.05 6.93
N GLY A 79 -9.42 -26.34 6.72
CA GLY A 79 -10.48 -26.18 7.73
C GLY A 79 -10.18 -25.16 8.83
N SER A 80 -8.99 -24.55 8.82
CA SER A 80 -8.62 -23.50 9.77
C SER A 80 -8.86 -22.13 9.17
N LYS A 81 -9.61 -21.28 9.90
CA LYS A 81 -9.88 -19.90 9.46
C LYS A 81 -8.67 -19.00 9.70
N ILE A 82 -8.39 -18.17 8.73
CA ILE A 82 -7.45 -17.05 8.81
C ILE A 82 -8.27 -15.78 8.64
N ILE A 83 -8.29 -14.94 9.66
CA ILE A 83 -9.10 -13.73 9.69
C ILE A 83 -8.22 -12.56 10.13
N ASP A 84 -8.25 -11.48 9.38
CA ASP A 84 -7.65 -10.21 9.78
C ASP A 84 -8.69 -9.11 9.66
N ILE A 85 -8.87 -8.32 10.74
CA ILE A 85 -9.82 -7.21 10.79
C ILE A 85 -9.09 -5.99 11.31
N THR A 86 -9.19 -4.88 10.58
CA THR A 86 -8.65 -3.58 10.97
C THR A 86 -9.76 -2.55 10.95
N THR A 87 -9.89 -1.79 12.03
CA THR A 87 -10.74 -0.59 12.14
C THR A 87 -9.89 0.59 12.62
N PRO A 88 -10.37 1.84 12.60
CA PRO A 88 -9.59 2.97 13.08
C PRO A 88 -9.12 2.89 14.54
N ASN A 89 -9.83 2.11 15.36
CA ASN A 89 -9.59 2.06 16.80
C ASN A 89 -9.13 0.70 17.31
N LYS A 90 -9.38 -0.37 16.56
CA LYS A 90 -9.10 -1.75 16.97
C LYS A 90 -8.81 -2.63 15.77
N GLY A 91 -8.06 -3.68 16.02
CA GLY A 91 -7.86 -4.75 15.05
C GLY A 91 -7.91 -6.11 15.71
N TRP A 92 -8.20 -7.14 14.93
CA TRP A 92 -8.22 -8.53 15.39
C TRP A 92 -7.54 -9.41 14.34
N SER A 93 -6.88 -10.45 14.83
CA SER A 93 -6.24 -11.43 13.95
C SER A 93 -6.47 -12.85 14.48
N GLN A 94 -6.78 -13.75 13.58
CA GLN A 94 -6.76 -15.21 13.77
C GLN A 94 -5.91 -15.81 12.67
N ASN A 95 -4.79 -16.43 13.02
CA ASN A 95 -3.94 -17.13 12.08
C ASN A 95 -3.30 -18.34 12.74
N PRO A 96 -3.89 -19.54 12.62
CA PRO A 96 -3.38 -20.76 13.24
C PRO A 96 -1.96 -21.11 12.76
N LEU A 97 -1.58 -20.72 11.56
CA LEU A 97 -0.22 -20.93 11.04
C LEU A 97 0.85 -20.12 11.80
N MET A 98 0.41 -19.04 12.48
CA MET A 98 1.23 -18.19 13.33
C MET A 98 0.94 -18.39 14.83
N GLY A 99 0.22 -19.47 15.19
CA GLY A 99 -0.10 -19.79 16.58
C GLY A 99 -1.33 -19.07 17.16
N LYS A 100 -1.99 -18.18 16.42
CA LYS A 100 -3.24 -17.50 16.84
C LYS A 100 -4.45 -18.36 16.42
N THR A 101 -4.88 -19.28 17.28
CA THR A 101 -5.96 -20.26 16.98
C THR A 101 -7.36 -19.70 17.16
N SER A 102 -7.51 -18.58 17.89
CA SER A 102 -8.75 -17.83 18.08
C SER A 102 -8.61 -16.40 17.54
N LEU A 103 -9.74 -15.72 17.34
CA LEU A 103 -9.75 -14.31 16.97
C LEU A 103 -9.35 -13.47 18.18
N GLU A 104 -8.19 -12.84 18.14
CA GLU A 104 -7.58 -12.09 19.22
C GLU A 104 -7.36 -10.64 18.81
N GLU A 105 -7.52 -9.70 19.74
CA GLU A 105 -7.22 -8.30 19.50
C GLU A 105 -5.72 -8.13 19.30
N ILE A 106 -5.31 -7.39 18.28
CA ILE A 106 -3.91 -7.09 17.99
C ILE A 106 -3.41 -5.96 18.90
N THR A 107 -2.10 -5.83 19.04
CA THR A 107 -1.47 -4.76 19.82
C THR A 107 -1.67 -3.38 19.16
N GLU A 108 -1.50 -2.31 19.95
CA GLU A 108 -1.56 -0.93 19.43
C GLU A 108 -0.51 -0.67 18.34
N ASP A 109 0.70 -1.22 18.48
CA ASP A 109 1.77 -1.08 17.48
C ASP A 109 1.41 -1.81 16.18
N GLU A 110 0.86 -3.03 16.26
CA GLU A 110 0.35 -3.76 15.11
C GLU A 110 -0.80 -3.00 14.44
N LEU A 111 -1.74 -2.46 15.21
CA LEU A 111 -2.83 -1.65 14.69
C LEU A 111 -2.31 -0.42 13.96
N LYS A 112 -1.38 0.31 14.57
CA LYS A 112 -0.81 1.51 13.98
C LYS A 112 -0.18 1.24 12.60
N SER A 113 0.51 0.11 12.45
CA SER A 113 1.12 -0.28 11.17
C SER A 113 0.10 -0.58 10.07
N LYS A 114 -1.13 -0.96 10.44
CA LYS A 114 -2.21 -1.31 9.51
C LYS A 114 -3.19 -0.18 9.20
N LEU A 115 -3.14 0.95 9.92
CA LEU A 115 -4.12 2.04 9.73
C LEU A 115 -4.14 2.62 8.32
N ASP A 116 -3.00 2.61 7.62
CA ASP A 116 -2.90 3.13 6.26
C ASP A 116 -3.65 2.23 5.25
N GLU A 117 -3.84 0.94 5.56
CA GLU A 117 -4.59 0.00 4.73
C GLU A 117 -6.10 0.33 4.66
N LEU A 118 -6.61 1.16 5.60
CA LEU A 118 -8.00 1.63 5.57
C LEU A 118 -8.29 2.64 4.46
N ASP A 119 -7.25 3.19 3.86
CA ASP A 119 -7.38 4.08 2.70
C ASP A 119 -7.47 3.26 1.40
N VAL A 120 -8.69 2.99 0.95
CA VAL A 120 -8.92 2.23 -0.30
C VAL A 120 -8.75 3.07 -1.57
N GLN A 121 -8.36 4.36 -1.43
CA GLN A 121 -8.27 5.31 -2.55
C GLN A 121 -6.88 5.44 -3.16
N ASP A 122 -5.98 4.51 -2.93
CA ASP A 122 -4.56 4.59 -3.24
C ASP A 122 -3.81 5.69 -2.44
N GLU A 123 -2.63 5.37 -1.94
CA GLU A 123 -1.88 6.23 -1.01
C GLU A 123 -1.41 7.54 -1.65
N PHE A 124 -1.17 7.55 -2.96
CA PHE A 124 -0.68 8.73 -3.69
C PHE A 124 -1.78 9.66 -4.19
N VAL A 125 -3.02 9.17 -4.25
CA VAL A 125 -4.17 10.01 -4.61
C VAL A 125 -4.44 11.00 -3.49
N ASN A 126 -4.28 12.31 -3.79
CA ASN A 126 -4.43 13.38 -2.81
C ASN A 126 -3.53 13.22 -1.56
N TYR A 127 -2.32 12.67 -1.71
CA TYR A 127 -1.45 12.31 -0.60
C TYR A 127 -1.15 13.48 0.35
N LYS A 128 -1.00 14.71 -0.17
CA LYS A 128 -0.78 15.91 0.63
C LYS A 128 -1.98 16.23 1.53
N GLU A 129 -3.20 16.10 1.00
CA GLU A 129 -4.45 16.32 1.73
C GLU A 129 -4.68 15.23 2.80
N LYS A 130 -4.19 14.01 2.54
CA LYS A 130 -4.17 12.90 3.49
C LYS A 130 -3.11 13.08 4.61
N GLY A 131 -2.27 14.12 4.52
CA GLY A 131 -1.22 14.40 5.50
C GLY A 131 0.06 13.61 5.31
N SER A 132 0.24 12.98 4.16
CA SER A 132 1.47 12.27 3.81
C SER A 132 2.50 13.21 3.19
N THR A 133 3.78 12.85 3.33
CA THR A 133 4.91 13.54 2.70
C THR A 133 5.69 12.58 1.82
N VAL A 134 6.35 13.13 0.80
CA VAL A 134 7.14 12.36 -0.16
C VAL A 134 8.52 12.95 -0.33
N GLU A 135 9.50 12.06 -0.57
CA GLU A 135 10.88 12.42 -0.85
C GLU A 135 11.37 11.66 -2.09
N TYR A 136 11.96 12.37 -3.06
CA TYR A 136 12.59 11.74 -4.22
C TYR A 136 13.99 11.26 -3.86
N LEU A 137 14.21 9.94 -3.93
CA LEU A 137 15.49 9.31 -3.58
C LEU A 137 16.41 9.09 -4.80
N GLY A 138 15.97 9.50 -6.01
CA GLY A 138 16.74 9.34 -7.24
C GLY A 138 16.19 8.25 -8.15
N LYS A 139 17.05 7.75 -9.03
CA LYS A 139 16.77 6.61 -9.92
C LYS A 139 17.56 5.41 -9.45
N GLU A 140 16.99 4.23 -9.65
CA GLU A 140 17.63 2.95 -9.35
C GLU A 140 17.42 1.98 -10.50
N GLU A 141 18.42 1.15 -10.77
CA GLU A 141 18.34 0.07 -11.77
C GLU A 141 18.24 -1.27 -11.02
N GLU A 142 17.24 -2.05 -11.37
CA GLU A 142 17.02 -3.39 -10.82
C GLU A 142 16.49 -4.30 -11.92
N GLU A 143 17.03 -5.51 -12.02
CA GLU A 143 16.63 -6.55 -12.99
C GLU A 143 16.62 -6.06 -14.46
N GLY A 144 17.49 -5.10 -14.83
CA GLY A 144 17.61 -4.55 -16.17
C GLY A 144 16.57 -3.48 -16.54
N ALA A 145 15.76 -3.03 -15.59
CA ALA A 145 14.86 -1.91 -15.72
C ALA A 145 15.23 -0.76 -14.78
N SER A 146 14.79 0.45 -15.11
CA SER A 146 15.10 1.66 -14.33
C SER A 146 13.83 2.20 -13.68
N TYR A 147 13.94 2.68 -12.45
CA TYR A 147 12.84 3.13 -11.62
C TYR A 147 13.12 4.49 -10.99
N HIS A 148 12.07 5.30 -10.85
CA HIS A 148 12.09 6.40 -9.89
C HIS A 148 11.87 5.86 -8.49
N LYS A 149 12.74 6.20 -7.58
CA LYS A 149 12.66 5.79 -6.16
C LYS A 149 12.09 6.94 -5.34
N VAL A 150 10.99 6.69 -4.66
CA VAL A 150 10.27 7.69 -3.85
C VAL A 150 9.97 7.10 -2.48
N LYS A 151 10.32 7.83 -1.43
CA LYS A 151 9.88 7.51 -0.08
C LYS A 151 8.58 8.25 0.22
N LEU A 152 7.60 7.54 0.75
CA LEU A 152 6.37 8.05 1.31
C LEU A 152 6.42 7.91 2.82
N THR A 153 6.09 8.98 3.55
CA THR A 153 5.83 8.94 4.99
C THR A 153 4.37 9.31 5.21
N THR A 154 3.59 8.37 5.74
CA THR A 154 2.16 8.57 5.96
C THR A 154 1.92 9.46 7.20
N LYS A 155 0.69 9.98 7.34
CA LYS A 155 0.29 10.72 8.56
C LYS A 155 0.46 9.92 9.86
N ASN A 156 0.43 8.59 9.76
CA ASN A 156 0.60 7.69 10.91
C ASN A 156 2.08 7.44 11.24
N GLY A 157 3.01 7.98 10.43
CA GLY A 157 4.45 7.86 10.59
C GLY A 157 5.04 6.58 10.01
N ASN A 158 4.28 5.82 9.20
CA ASN A 158 4.79 4.67 8.48
C ASN A 158 5.61 5.14 7.28
N GLU A 159 6.79 4.58 7.09
CA GLU A 159 7.67 4.88 5.97
C GLU A 159 7.71 3.71 5.00
N LYS A 160 7.49 4.01 3.72
CA LYS A 160 7.54 3.06 2.62
C LYS A 160 8.37 3.63 1.48
N THR A 161 9.09 2.79 0.76
CA THR A 161 9.85 3.19 -0.42
C THR A 161 9.26 2.53 -1.64
N TYR A 162 8.86 3.34 -2.63
CA TYR A 162 8.23 2.91 -3.86
C TYR A 162 9.14 3.05 -5.05
N TYR A 163 9.07 2.10 -5.96
CA TYR A 163 9.81 2.05 -7.22
C TYR A 163 8.83 2.17 -8.38
N PHE A 164 8.83 3.34 -9.02
CA PHE A 164 7.96 3.63 -10.17
C PHE A 164 8.73 3.37 -11.47
N ASP A 165 8.21 2.53 -12.32
CA ASP A 165 8.80 2.26 -13.64
C ASP A 165 8.95 3.54 -14.47
N LEU A 166 10.11 3.76 -15.08
CA LEU A 166 10.40 5.01 -15.79
C LEU A 166 9.51 5.25 -17.02
N ASN A 167 8.97 4.19 -17.62
CA ASN A 167 8.21 4.28 -18.87
C ASN A 167 6.70 4.35 -18.61
N THR A 168 6.20 3.48 -17.70
CA THR A 168 4.78 3.32 -17.43
C THR A 168 4.31 4.14 -16.24
N TYR A 169 5.24 4.58 -15.39
CA TYR A 169 5.00 5.19 -14.07
C TYR A 169 4.23 4.32 -13.09
N LEU A 170 3.94 3.06 -13.41
CA LEU A 170 3.32 2.12 -12.48
C LEU A 170 4.32 1.72 -11.39
N ILE A 171 3.82 1.45 -10.19
CA ILE A 171 4.65 0.94 -9.10
C ILE A 171 5.02 -0.51 -9.43
N TYR A 172 6.32 -0.77 -9.49
CA TYR A 172 6.87 -2.12 -9.62
C TYR A 172 7.04 -2.77 -8.26
N LYS A 173 7.58 -2.02 -7.30
CA LYS A 173 7.95 -2.55 -5.98
C LYS A 173 7.69 -1.53 -4.88
N GLU A 174 7.29 -2.03 -3.73
CA GLU A 174 7.24 -1.33 -2.46
C GLU A 174 8.21 -2.02 -1.49
N GLU A 175 8.97 -1.25 -0.73
CA GLU A 175 9.77 -1.73 0.39
C GLU A 175 9.32 -1.02 1.67
N THR A 176 9.10 -1.79 2.73
CA THR A 176 8.81 -1.28 4.06
C THR A 176 9.70 -1.94 5.10
N THR A 177 9.93 -1.25 6.21
CA THR A 177 10.61 -1.81 7.36
C THR A 177 9.60 -1.99 8.47
N ILE A 178 9.40 -3.23 8.88
CA ILE A 178 8.52 -3.57 10.01
C ILE A 178 9.35 -3.95 11.23
N LYS A 179 8.82 -3.66 12.42
CA LYS A 179 9.41 -4.14 13.67
C LYS A 179 8.67 -5.41 14.11
N GLN A 180 9.38 -6.52 14.12
CA GLN A 180 8.85 -7.79 14.57
C GLN A 180 9.74 -8.33 15.69
N GLN A 181 9.19 -8.56 16.87
CA GLN A 181 9.92 -9.03 18.07
C GLN A 181 11.16 -8.19 18.39
N GLY A 182 11.09 -6.87 18.19
CA GLY A 182 12.21 -5.94 18.44
C GLY A 182 13.29 -5.90 17.36
N GLN A 183 13.13 -6.65 16.27
CA GLN A 183 14.03 -6.61 15.11
C GLN A 183 13.38 -5.86 13.95
N GLU A 184 14.20 -5.10 13.22
CA GLU A 184 13.77 -4.46 11.97
C GLU A 184 13.91 -5.46 10.82
N ILE A 185 12.79 -5.78 10.16
CA ILE A 185 12.72 -6.67 9.02
C ILE A 185 12.30 -5.84 7.81
N LYS A 186 13.11 -5.89 6.75
CA LYS A 186 12.72 -5.31 5.46
C LYS A 186 11.80 -6.29 4.74
N GLN A 187 10.64 -5.80 4.32
CA GLN A 187 9.73 -6.52 3.45
C GLN A 187 9.67 -5.80 2.10
N ALA A 188 9.57 -6.57 1.04
CA ALA A 188 9.35 -6.07 -0.30
C ALA A 188 8.11 -6.75 -0.90
N VAL A 189 7.31 -5.97 -1.61
CA VAL A 189 6.17 -6.44 -2.39
C VAL A 189 6.36 -5.97 -3.82
N LYS A 190 6.39 -6.91 -4.79
CA LYS A 190 6.40 -6.58 -6.22
C LYS A 190 4.96 -6.61 -6.75
N TYR A 191 4.57 -5.57 -7.46
CA TYR A 191 3.24 -5.41 -8.04
C TYR A 191 3.26 -5.75 -9.53
N LEU A 192 2.50 -6.75 -9.91
CA LEU A 192 2.52 -7.35 -11.25
C LEU A 192 1.11 -7.42 -11.82
N ASP A 193 1.02 -7.68 -13.13
CA ASP A 193 -0.26 -7.92 -13.83
C ASP A 193 -1.28 -6.79 -13.60
N TYR A 194 -0.88 -5.56 -13.94
CA TYR A 194 -1.77 -4.41 -13.86
C TYR A 194 -2.91 -4.53 -14.86
N GLN A 195 -4.15 -4.56 -14.36
CA GLN A 195 -5.36 -4.64 -15.17
C GLN A 195 -6.22 -3.40 -14.98
N THR A 196 -6.92 -3.01 -16.05
CA THR A 196 -7.87 -1.89 -16.01
C THR A 196 -9.27 -2.44 -15.79
N LEU A 197 -9.92 -2.00 -14.72
CA LEU A 197 -11.29 -2.34 -14.38
C LEU A 197 -12.30 -1.60 -15.28
N GLU A 198 -13.56 -2.03 -15.31
CA GLU A 198 -14.60 -1.42 -16.13
C GLU A 198 -14.81 0.07 -15.87
N ASN A 199 -14.63 0.54 -14.65
CA ASN A 199 -14.67 1.95 -14.28
C ASN A 199 -13.42 2.74 -14.69
N GLY A 200 -12.43 2.08 -15.30
CA GLY A 200 -11.19 2.67 -15.79
C GLY A 200 -10.14 2.92 -14.69
N ILE A 201 -10.30 2.38 -13.49
CA ILE A 201 -9.25 2.27 -12.48
C ILE A 201 -8.31 1.13 -12.90
N LYS A 202 -7.01 1.36 -12.77
CA LYS A 202 -5.99 0.35 -13.01
C LYS A 202 -5.30 -0.01 -11.70
N MET A 203 -5.17 -1.31 -11.42
CA MET A 203 -4.53 -1.82 -10.21
C MET A 203 -3.82 -3.15 -10.47
N PRO A 204 -2.83 -3.55 -9.64
CA PRO A 204 -2.16 -4.81 -9.77
C PRO A 204 -3.09 -5.97 -9.41
N PHE A 205 -3.03 -7.05 -10.18
CA PHE A 205 -3.75 -8.29 -9.90
C PHE A 205 -2.86 -9.35 -9.25
N LYS A 206 -1.55 -9.10 -9.18
CA LYS A 206 -0.61 -9.94 -8.46
C LYS A 206 0.29 -9.11 -7.58
N SER A 207 0.48 -9.58 -6.33
CA SER A 207 1.41 -9.00 -5.37
C SER A 207 2.33 -10.12 -4.87
N ASP A 208 3.61 -10.05 -5.30
CA ASP A 208 4.63 -11.02 -4.94
C ASP A 208 5.38 -10.53 -3.69
N MET A 209 5.29 -11.31 -2.63
CA MET A 209 5.94 -11.07 -1.33
C MET A 209 7.13 -12.02 -1.11
N GLY A 210 7.67 -12.62 -2.17
CA GLY A 210 8.76 -13.59 -2.16
C GLY A 210 8.32 -15.00 -1.81
N MET A 211 7.94 -15.26 -0.57
CA MET A 211 7.50 -16.59 -0.13
C MET A 211 6.04 -16.90 -0.48
N MET A 212 5.24 -15.87 -0.73
CA MET A 212 3.84 -16.00 -1.12
C MET A 212 3.49 -14.97 -2.20
N MET A 213 2.50 -15.30 -2.99
CA MET A 213 1.92 -14.41 -4.00
C MET A 213 0.42 -14.28 -3.75
N MET A 214 -0.06 -13.05 -3.66
CA MET A 214 -1.51 -12.80 -3.71
C MET A 214 -1.92 -12.60 -5.16
N VAL A 215 -2.94 -13.35 -5.59
CA VAL A 215 -3.51 -13.28 -6.95
C VAL A 215 -4.96 -12.89 -6.85
N SER A 216 -5.30 -11.68 -7.28
CA SER A 216 -6.69 -11.21 -7.38
C SER A 216 -7.35 -11.85 -8.60
N LYS A 217 -8.55 -12.39 -8.43
CA LYS A 217 -9.37 -12.98 -9.52
C LYS A 217 -10.52 -12.05 -9.89
N LYS A 218 -11.06 -11.37 -8.90
CA LYS A 218 -12.16 -10.43 -9.07
C LYS A 218 -12.03 -9.26 -8.14
N VAL A 219 -12.20 -8.07 -8.68
CA VAL A 219 -12.22 -6.81 -7.92
C VAL A 219 -13.56 -6.12 -8.18
N THR A 220 -14.24 -5.74 -7.12
CA THR A 220 -15.51 -5.01 -7.19
C THR A 220 -15.35 -3.67 -6.47
N ILE A 221 -15.56 -2.59 -7.19
CA ILE A 221 -15.51 -1.22 -6.67
C ILE A 221 -16.91 -0.81 -6.20
N ASN A 222 -16.98 -0.18 -5.03
CA ASN A 222 -18.19 0.31 -4.40
C ASN A 222 -19.30 -0.75 -4.19
N PRO A 223 -18.97 -2.00 -3.78
CA PRO A 223 -20.01 -2.93 -3.35
C PRO A 223 -20.67 -2.43 -2.05
N THR A 224 -21.93 -2.82 -1.85
CA THR A 224 -22.56 -2.66 -0.54
C THR A 224 -21.92 -3.66 0.43
N ILE A 225 -21.36 -3.16 1.53
CA ILE A 225 -20.74 -3.96 2.59
C ILE A 225 -21.43 -3.65 3.91
N ASP A 226 -21.86 -4.67 4.63
CA ASP A 226 -22.35 -4.53 5.99
C ASP A 226 -21.17 -4.29 6.93
N GLU A 227 -21.09 -3.10 7.52
CA GLU A 227 -19.99 -2.72 8.41
C GLU A 227 -19.91 -3.59 9.69
N ALA A 228 -20.97 -4.35 10.02
CA ALA A 228 -20.97 -5.30 11.14
C ALA A 228 -19.89 -6.38 11.00
N ILE A 229 -19.43 -6.68 9.77
CA ILE A 229 -18.34 -7.66 9.54
C ILE A 229 -17.00 -7.20 10.11
N PHE A 230 -16.81 -5.91 10.38
CA PHE A 230 -15.59 -5.38 10.98
C PHE A 230 -15.58 -5.46 12.51
N SER A 231 -16.63 -6.02 13.12
CA SER A 231 -16.64 -6.31 14.55
C SER A 231 -15.81 -7.57 14.84
N GLY A 232 -15.00 -7.55 15.90
CA GLY A 232 -14.24 -8.72 16.38
C GLY A 232 -15.10 -9.79 17.07
N LYS A 233 -16.36 -9.94 16.65
CA LYS A 233 -17.33 -10.89 17.22
C LYS A 233 -17.57 -12.05 16.30
#